data_f8cdb507cec762a8e7f115917b8409ec
#
_entry.id   f8cdb507cec762a8e7f115917b8409ec
#
_cell.length_a   1.000
_cell.length_b   1.000
_cell.length_c   1.000
_cell.angle_alpha   90.00
_cell.angle_beta   90.00
_cell.angle_gamma   90.00
#
_symmetry.space_group_name_H-M   'P 1'
#
loop_
_entity.id
_entity.type
_entity.pdbx_description
1 polymer ?
#
loop_
_entity_poly.entity_id
_entity_poly.type
_entity_poly.pdbx_seq_one_letter_code
_entity_poly.pdbx_strand_id
1 'polypeptide(L)'
;MNLHIEVACPEGMLFQGNCHLVVVPASSGEIGVMDNHESFLANLKEGEIKIFDNQNNLLKAIQVKSGFVEMQNSKLIILVN
;
A
#
# COMPACT_ATOMS: atom_id res chain seq x y z
N MET A 1 -2.91 -3.15 16.69
CA MET A 1 -1.84 -2.34 16.09
C MET A 1 -2.26 -2.01 14.69
N ASN A 2 -1.89 -0.83 14.24
CA ASN A 2 -2.28 -0.37 12.92
C ASN A 2 -1.08 -0.05 12.06
N LEU A 3 -1.25 -0.31 10.78
CA LEU A 3 -0.31 0.10 9.76
C LEU A 3 -0.72 1.49 9.28
N HIS A 4 0.23 2.41 9.24
CA HIS A 4 -0.02 3.73 8.66
C HIS A 4 0.34 3.69 7.18
N ILE A 5 -0.57 4.15 6.32
CA ILE A 5 -0.35 4.12 4.88
C ILE A 5 -0.53 5.49 4.28
N GLU A 6 0.33 5.81 3.30
CA GLU A 6 0.21 6.99 2.46
C GLU A 6 0.38 6.57 1.02
N VAL A 7 -0.59 6.92 0.19
CA VAL A 7 -0.52 6.67 -1.26
C VAL A 7 -0.60 8.01 -1.96
N ALA A 8 0.41 8.32 -2.74
CA ALA A 8 0.49 9.61 -3.43
C ALA A 8 0.82 9.43 -4.90
N CYS A 9 0.39 10.38 -5.69
CA CYS A 9 0.74 10.51 -7.10
C CYS A 9 1.25 11.93 -7.34
N PRO A 10 1.75 12.24 -8.56
CA PRO A 10 2.26 13.59 -8.80
C PRO A 10 1.27 14.71 -8.52
N GLU A 11 -0.03 14.44 -8.65
CA GLU A 11 -1.07 15.45 -8.43
C GLU A 11 -1.43 15.61 -6.95
N GLY A 12 -0.98 14.71 -6.09
CA GLY A 12 -1.25 14.83 -4.67
C GLY A 12 -1.52 13.51 -3.98
N MET A 13 -2.03 13.61 -2.76
CA MET A 13 -2.30 12.46 -1.91
C MET A 13 -3.60 11.78 -2.35
N LEU A 14 -3.53 10.45 -2.58
CA LEU A 14 -4.71 9.66 -2.94
C LEU A 14 -5.36 9.02 -1.72
N PHE A 15 -4.58 8.66 -0.73
CA PHE A 15 -5.10 8.05 0.50
C PHE A 15 -4.07 8.20 1.61
N GLN A 16 -4.55 8.44 2.82
CA GLN A 16 -3.68 8.55 3.99
C GLN A 16 -4.48 8.13 5.23
N GLY A 17 -3.88 7.31 6.08
CA GLY A 17 -4.56 6.91 7.30
C GLY A 17 -4.01 5.61 7.85
N ASN A 18 -4.72 5.09 8.85
CA ASN A 18 -4.39 3.81 9.46
C ASN A 18 -5.26 2.71 8.85
N CYS A 19 -4.69 1.52 8.75
CA CYS A 19 -5.40 0.37 8.22
C CYS A 19 -4.84 -0.91 8.83
N HIS A 20 -5.42 -2.04 8.48
CA HIS A 20 -4.98 -3.32 8.99
C HIS A 20 -4.11 -4.06 7.98
N LEU A 21 -4.52 -4.04 6.72
CA LEU A 21 -3.85 -4.81 5.67
C LEU A 21 -3.87 -4.03 4.37
N VAL A 22 -2.74 -4.04 3.67
CA VAL A 22 -2.66 -3.47 2.33
C VAL A 22 -2.11 -4.56 1.40
N VAL A 23 -2.79 -4.78 0.29
CA VAL A 23 -2.32 -5.71 -0.75
C VAL A 23 -1.84 -4.87 -1.92
N VAL A 24 -0.58 -5.07 -2.32
CA VAL A 24 0.02 -4.29 -3.40
C VAL A 24 0.43 -5.20 -4.54
N PRO A 25 0.31 -4.73 -5.81
CA PRO A 25 0.72 -5.51 -6.97
C PRO A 25 2.22 -5.29 -7.25
N ALA A 26 3.07 -5.91 -6.44
CA ALA A 26 4.51 -5.79 -6.65
C ALA A 26 4.92 -6.55 -7.92
N SER A 27 6.04 -6.11 -8.50
CA SER A 27 6.52 -6.70 -9.76
C SER A 27 6.79 -8.20 -9.64
N SER A 28 7.16 -8.67 -8.45
CA SER A 28 7.42 -10.08 -8.20
C SER A 28 6.16 -10.86 -7.82
N GLY A 29 5.02 -10.20 -7.67
CA GLY A 29 3.76 -10.81 -7.25
C GLY A 29 3.09 -9.96 -6.19
N GLU A 30 1.86 -10.32 -5.84
CA GLU A 30 1.14 -9.58 -4.80
C GLU A 30 1.80 -9.76 -3.45
N ILE A 31 1.84 -8.68 -2.68
CA ILE A 31 2.38 -8.68 -1.32
C ILE A 31 1.31 -8.14 -0.38
N GLY A 32 0.97 -8.90 0.66
CA GLY A 32 0.11 -8.42 1.73
C GLY A 32 0.95 -7.87 2.87
N VAL A 33 0.67 -6.64 3.29
CA VAL A 33 1.47 -5.93 4.28
C VAL A 33 0.61 -5.60 5.49
N MET A 34 1.09 -5.98 6.68
CA MET A 34 0.51 -5.60 7.96
C MET A 34 1.57 -4.86 8.77
N ASP A 35 1.18 -4.35 9.93
CA ASP A 35 2.06 -3.47 10.71
C ASP A 35 3.35 -4.13 11.18
N ASN A 36 3.37 -5.46 11.29
CA ASN A 36 4.57 -6.19 11.73
C ASN A 36 5.41 -6.71 10.57
N HIS A 37 5.10 -6.32 9.34
CA HIS A 37 5.87 -6.76 8.19
C HIS A 37 7.28 -6.16 8.24
N GLU A 38 8.26 -6.96 7.87
CA GLU A 38 9.65 -6.44 7.84
C GLU A 38 9.80 -5.40 6.75
N SER A 39 10.82 -4.57 6.90
CA SER A 39 11.10 -3.50 5.95
C SER A 39 11.40 -4.04 4.57
N PHE A 40 10.90 -3.36 3.53
CA PHE A 40 11.19 -3.74 2.16
C PHE A 40 10.97 -2.57 1.21
N LEU A 41 11.54 -2.70 0.03
CA LEU A 41 11.31 -1.80 -1.10
C LEU A 41 10.91 -2.66 -2.28
N ALA A 42 9.97 -2.18 -3.08
CA ALA A 42 9.55 -2.93 -4.27
C ALA A 42 8.98 -2.01 -5.32
N ASN A 43 9.14 -2.41 -6.57
CA ASN A 43 8.45 -1.77 -7.68
C ASN A 43 7.07 -2.37 -7.83
N LEU A 44 6.12 -1.55 -8.27
CA LEU A 44 4.77 -1.98 -8.54
C LEU A 44 4.58 -2.16 -10.05
N LYS A 45 3.77 -3.14 -10.39
CA LYS A 45 3.33 -3.34 -11.77
C LYS A 45 1.86 -2.94 -11.87
N GLU A 46 1.32 -2.99 -13.06
CA GLU A 46 -0.09 -2.68 -13.28
C GLU A 46 -0.95 -3.60 -12.44
N GLY A 47 -1.94 -3.01 -11.74
CA GLY A 47 -2.82 -3.76 -10.86
C GLY A 47 -3.55 -2.83 -9.93
N GLU A 48 -3.97 -3.38 -8.80
CA GLU A 48 -4.80 -2.66 -7.86
C GLU A 48 -4.22 -2.74 -6.46
N ILE A 49 -4.11 -1.58 -5.80
CA ILE A 49 -3.79 -1.52 -4.37
C ILE A 49 -5.10 -1.64 -3.62
N LYS A 50 -5.17 -2.54 -2.65
CA LYS A 50 -6.37 -2.74 -1.84
C LYS A 50 -6.03 -2.52 -0.37
N ILE A 51 -6.84 -1.68 0.29
CA ILE A 51 -6.61 -1.27 1.67
C ILE A 51 -7.80 -1.73 2.51
N PHE A 52 -7.53 -2.50 3.58
CA PHE A 52 -8.55 -3.12 4.40
C PHE A 52 -8.48 -2.68 5.86
N ASP A 53 -9.64 -2.62 6.52
CA ASP A 53 -9.69 -2.37 7.96
C ASP A 53 -9.59 -3.68 8.75
N ASN A 54 -9.73 -3.59 10.10
CA ASN A 54 -9.56 -4.73 10.98
C ASN A 54 -10.64 -5.79 10.83
N GLN A 55 -11.74 -5.47 10.18
CA GLN A 55 -12.83 -6.42 9.95
C GLN A 55 -12.85 -6.90 8.50
N ASN A 56 -11.75 -6.69 7.78
CA ASN A 56 -11.62 -7.10 6.38
C ASN A 56 -12.57 -6.37 5.45
N ASN A 57 -13.01 -5.17 5.84
CA ASN A 57 -13.77 -4.31 4.94
C ASN A 57 -12.80 -3.54 4.06
N LEU A 58 -13.10 -3.47 2.77
CA LEU A 58 -12.29 -2.72 1.82
C LEU A 58 -12.52 -1.23 2.05
N LEU A 59 -11.47 -0.51 2.47
CA LEU A 59 -11.53 0.93 2.67
C LEU A 59 -11.32 1.68 1.38
N LYS A 60 -10.43 1.18 0.52
CA LYS A 60 -10.07 1.86 -0.71
C LYS A 60 -9.43 0.88 -1.66
N ALA A 61 -9.71 1.02 -2.94
CA ALA A 61 -9.04 0.31 -4.02
C ALA A 61 -8.53 1.35 -5.00
N ILE A 62 -7.26 1.26 -5.37
CA ILE A 62 -6.62 2.25 -6.23
C ILE A 62 -5.95 1.53 -7.39
N GLN A 63 -6.36 1.85 -8.62
CA GLN A 63 -5.74 1.32 -9.82
C GLN A 63 -4.41 2.01 -10.06
N VAL A 64 -3.38 1.22 -10.36
CA VAL A 64 -2.06 1.75 -10.64
C VAL A 64 -1.50 1.11 -11.90
N LYS A 65 -0.68 1.85 -12.62
CA LYS A 65 0.04 1.34 -13.79
C LYS A 65 1.46 0.99 -13.43
N SER A 66 2.06 1.78 -12.55
CA SER A 66 3.41 1.58 -12.08
C SER A 66 3.59 2.38 -10.80
N GLY A 67 4.63 2.08 -10.08
CA GLY A 67 4.89 2.80 -8.85
C GLY A 67 5.95 2.13 -8.02
N PHE A 68 6.01 2.55 -6.77
CA PHE A 68 7.05 2.14 -5.87
C PHE A 68 6.46 2.08 -4.46
N VAL A 69 6.86 1.06 -3.70
CA VAL A 69 6.38 0.89 -2.33
C VAL A 69 7.56 0.73 -1.39
N GLU A 70 7.47 1.41 -0.24
CA GLU A 70 8.46 1.32 0.81
C GLU A 70 7.76 1.05 2.14
N MET A 71 8.20 0.02 2.85
CA MET A 71 7.71 -0.33 4.18
C MET A 71 8.83 -0.16 5.19
N GLN A 72 8.56 0.60 6.26
CA GLN A 72 9.52 0.82 7.32
C GLN A 72 8.79 1.23 8.59
N ASN A 73 9.04 0.53 9.69
CA ASN A 73 8.53 0.91 11.01
C ASN A 73 7.01 1.11 11.04
N SER A 74 6.27 0.12 10.55
CA SER A 74 4.81 0.13 10.53
C SER A 74 4.24 1.28 9.68
N LYS A 75 5.04 1.82 8.76
CA LYS A 75 4.61 2.86 7.86
C LYS A 75 4.86 2.41 6.42
N LEU A 76 3.81 2.48 5.62
CA LEU A 76 3.85 2.08 4.23
C LEU A 76 3.65 3.30 3.36
N ILE A 77 4.62 3.57 2.49
CA ILE A 77 4.53 4.71 1.57
C ILE A 77 4.50 4.15 0.15
N ILE A 78 3.50 4.57 -0.61
CA ILE A 78 3.32 4.12 -1.99
C ILE A 78 3.25 5.35 -2.89
N LEU A 79 4.12 5.36 -3.89
CA LEU A 79 4.13 6.41 -4.90
C LEU A 79 3.70 5.79 -6.22
N VAL A 80 2.66 6.35 -6.84
CA VAL A 80 2.10 5.82 -8.08
C VAL A 80 2.10 6.89 -9.17
N ASN A 81 2.09 6.43 -10.39
CA ASN A 81 1.97 7.31 -11.56
C ASN A 81 0.53 7.46 -11.99
#